data_405bc9e9d4f4e14527fcc5bb5f00e9e2
#
_entry.id   405bc9e9d4f4e14527fcc5bb5f00e9e2
#
_cell.length_a   1.000
_cell.length_b   1.000
_cell.length_c   1.000
_cell.angle_alpha   90.00
_cell.angle_beta   90.00
_cell.angle_gamma   90.00
#
_symmetry.space_group_name_H-M   'P 1'
#
loop_
_entity.id
_entity.type
_entity.pdbx_description
1 polymer ?
#
loop_
_entity_poly.entity_id
_entity_poly.type
_entity_poly.pdbx_seq_one_letter_code
_entity_poly.pdbx_strand_id
1 'polypeptide(L)'
;MRSLEALVRWQSPERGLIPPLEFISYAEESGLIVPLGRWVILDVVRQIAKWRAKGINLRVAVNVSARQLADQTLFTDLKQVLHELDFEYCPIDVELTESSLIENEQLALSVIQQFSQMGAQIHLDDFGTGYSSLSQLARFPLDAIKLDQTFVRDVHKQPVSQSLVRAIVAVAQALNLQVIAEGVESAKEDAFLTKNGVNERQGFLFAKPMPAAAFERWYRRHLNKKTR
;
A
#
# COMPACT_ATOMS: atom_id res chain seq x y z
N MET A 1 -2.40 -14.53 -4.29
CA MET A 1 -2.06 -13.40 -3.40
C MET A 1 -0.67 -12.95 -3.79
N ARG A 2 -0.49 -11.67 -4.07
CA ARG A 2 0.79 -11.10 -4.52
C ARG A 2 1.39 -10.18 -3.48
N SER A 3 0.55 -9.38 -2.83
CA SER A 3 0.96 -8.40 -1.82
C SER A 3 0.04 -8.42 -0.59
N LEU A 4 0.49 -7.74 0.44
CA LEU A 4 -0.22 -7.44 1.69
C LEU A 4 -0.04 -5.96 1.97
N GLU A 5 -0.85 -5.40 2.87
CA GLU A 5 -0.64 -4.07 3.42
C GLU A 5 -0.30 -4.15 4.90
N ALA A 6 0.72 -3.40 5.32
CA ALA A 6 1.11 -3.27 6.71
C ALA A 6 0.31 -2.12 7.36
N LEU A 7 -0.48 -2.48 8.34
CA LEU A 7 -1.34 -1.54 9.06
C LEU A 7 -0.86 -1.37 10.49
N VAL A 8 -0.23 -0.25 10.79
CA VAL A 8 0.25 0.06 12.14
C VAL A 8 -0.90 0.08 13.17
N ARG A 9 -0.62 -0.40 14.36
CA ARG A 9 -1.53 -0.36 15.52
C ARG A 9 -0.77 0.07 16.75
N TRP A 10 -1.39 0.89 17.59
CA TRP A 10 -0.79 1.30 18.85
C TRP A 10 -1.41 0.51 20.00
N GLN A 11 -0.61 -0.32 20.65
CA GLN A 11 -1.02 -1.03 21.86
C GLN A 11 -0.74 -0.16 23.07
N SER A 12 -1.77 0.50 23.59
CA SER A 12 -1.70 1.29 24.82
C SER A 12 -1.94 0.41 26.06
N PRO A 13 -1.14 0.54 27.12
CA PRO A 13 -1.41 -0.17 28.38
C PRO A 13 -2.75 0.18 29.00
N GLU A 14 -3.21 1.42 28.84
CA GLU A 14 -4.44 1.93 29.47
C GLU A 14 -5.68 1.80 28.57
N ARG A 15 -5.51 2.04 27.24
CA ARG A 15 -6.61 2.16 26.27
C ARG A 15 -6.76 0.93 25.38
N GLY A 16 -5.87 -0.07 25.49
CA GLY A 16 -5.86 -1.22 24.62
C GLY A 16 -5.37 -0.89 23.20
N LEU A 17 -5.96 -1.50 22.17
CA LEU A 17 -5.56 -1.33 20.79
C LEU A 17 -6.16 -0.07 20.19
N ILE A 18 -5.32 0.92 19.88
CA ILE A 18 -5.70 2.22 19.30
C ILE A 18 -5.54 2.14 17.79
N PRO A 19 -6.59 2.49 17.01
CA PRO A 19 -6.54 2.50 15.55
C PRO A 19 -5.72 3.69 15.01
N PRO A 20 -5.17 3.61 13.78
CA PRO A 20 -4.34 4.66 13.17
C PRO A 20 -5.01 6.04 13.13
N LEU A 21 -6.31 6.08 12.83
CA LEU A 21 -7.07 7.34 12.74
C LEU A 21 -7.03 8.21 14.01
N GLU A 22 -6.75 7.61 15.18
CA GLU A 22 -6.67 8.35 16.44
C GLU A 22 -5.29 8.95 16.73
N PHE A 23 -4.21 8.47 16.07
CA PHE A 23 -2.86 8.93 16.43
C PHE A 23 -1.99 9.38 15.25
N ILE A 24 -2.30 8.98 14.02
CA ILE A 24 -1.47 9.31 12.85
C ILE A 24 -1.43 10.83 12.62
N SER A 25 -2.58 11.51 12.62
CA SER A 25 -2.62 12.97 12.43
C SER A 25 -1.80 13.70 13.50
N TYR A 26 -1.90 13.26 14.76
CA TYR A 26 -1.08 13.82 15.84
C TYR A 26 0.43 13.54 15.61
N ALA A 27 0.78 12.33 15.18
CA ALA A 27 2.17 11.99 14.87
C ALA A 27 2.71 12.81 13.69
N GLU A 28 1.89 13.13 12.71
CA GLU A 28 2.24 14.04 11.62
C GLU A 28 2.46 15.47 12.13
N GLU A 29 1.54 16.02 12.88
CA GLU A 29 1.65 17.39 13.43
C GLU A 29 2.87 17.56 14.33
N SER A 30 3.15 16.58 15.18
CA SER A 30 4.28 16.60 16.12
C SER A 30 5.62 16.19 15.50
N GLY A 31 5.66 15.68 14.25
CA GLY A 31 6.84 15.14 13.62
C GLY A 31 7.24 13.72 14.06
N LEU A 32 6.50 13.11 14.99
CA LEU A 32 6.72 11.72 15.42
C LEU A 32 6.45 10.71 14.31
N ILE A 33 5.75 11.10 13.26
CA ILE A 33 5.51 10.23 12.09
C ILE A 33 6.82 9.79 11.43
N VAL A 34 7.88 10.62 11.48
CA VAL A 34 9.19 10.31 10.86
C VAL A 34 9.85 9.10 11.54
N PRO A 35 10.16 9.13 12.87
CA PRO A 35 10.73 7.95 13.53
C PRO A 35 9.78 6.76 13.54
N LEU A 36 8.46 6.98 13.64
CA LEU A 36 7.46 5.91 13.59
C LEU A 36 7.49 5.20 12.24
N GLY A 37 7.43 5.93 11.13
CA GLY A 37 7.41 5.34 9.81
C GLY A 37 8.71 4.64 9.46
N ARG A 38 9.87 5.19 9.86
CA ARG A 38 11.15 4.51 9.73
C ARG A 38 11.14 3.16 10.47
N TRP A 39 10.65 3.14 11.70
CA TRP A 39 10.50 1.90 12.45
C TRP A 39 9.57 0.91 11.73
N VAL A 40 8.40 1.35 11.24
CA VAL A 40 7.45 0.51 10.51
C VAL A 40 8.10 -0.12 9.28
N ILE A 41 8.76 0.66 8.44
CA ILE A 41 9.41 0.17 7.21
C ILE A 41 10.46 -0.89 7.53
N LEU A 42 11.34 -0.63 8.49
CA LEU A 42 12.39 -1.57 8.87
C LEU A 42 11.83 -2.85 9.52
N ASP A 43 10.78 -2.74 10.34
CA ASP A 43 10.12 -3.91 10.94
C ASP A 43 9.41 -4.77 9.89
N VAL A 44 8.74 -4.15 8.92
CA VAL A 44 8.12 -4.85 7.79
C VAL A 44 9.16 -5.63 6.98
N VAL A 45 10.31 -5.03 6.64
CA VAL A 45 11.38 -5.73 5.90
C VAL A 45 11.90 -6.93 6.70
N ARG A 46 12.10 -6.77 8.00
CA ARG A 46 12.51 -7.88 8.89
C ARG A 46 11.44 -8.97 8.96
N GLN A 47 10.16 -8.59 8.96
CA GLN A 47 9.07 -9.56 8.95
C GLN A 47 8.98 -10.32 7.63
N ILE A 48 9.20 -9.66 6.49
CA ILE A 48 9.28 -10.31 5.18
C ILE A 48 10.43 -11.32 5.14
N ALA A 49 11.60 -10.99 5.69
CA ALA A 49 12.72 -11.92 5.79
C ALA A 49 12.35 -13.18 6.60
N LYS A 50 11.64 -13.03 7.73
CA LYS A 50 11.13 -14.16 8.51
C LYS A 50 10.15 -15.03 7.71
N TRP A 51 9.33 -14.42 6.87
CA TRP A 51 8.39 -15.13 6.00
C TRP A 51 9.12 -15.83 4.85
N ARG A 52 10.10 -15.17 4.22
CA ARG A 52 10.95 -15.76 3.16
C ARG A 52 11.66 -17.01 3.65
N ALA A 53 12.21 -16.99 4.86
CA ALA A 53 12.83 -18.16 5.49
C ALA A 53 11.86 -19.32 5.72
N LYS A 54 10.54 -19.07 5.71
CA LYS A 54 9.48 -20.07 5.81
C LYS A 54 8.85 -20.43 4.46
N GLY A 55 9.42 -19.95 3.33
CA GLY A 55 8.92 -20.19 1.98
C GLY A 55 7.70 -19.34 1.60
N ILE A 56 7.44 -18.25 2.33
CA ILE A 56 6.36 -17.28 2.03
C ILE A 56 6.99 -16.07 1.35
N ASN A 57 6.86 -15.99 0.03
CA ASN A 57 7.44 -14.92 -0.78
C ASN A 57 6.32 -13.94 -1.18
N LEU A 58 6.24 -12.82 -0.48
CA LEU A 58 5.24 -11.77 -0.69
C LEU A 58 5.90 -10.40 -0.57
N ARG A 59 5.34 -9.44 -1.27
CA ARG A 59 5.63 -8.02 -1.05
C ARG A 59 4.65 -7.47 0.00
N VAL A 60 5.03 -6.39 0.66
CA VAL A 60 4.19 -5.74 1.66
C VAL A 60 4.15 -4.24 1.37
N ALA A 61 2.97 -3.71 1.20
CA ALA A 61 2.73 -2.28 1.03
C ALA A 61 2.82 -1.57 2.39
N VAL A 62 3.41 -0.38 2.38
CA VAL A 62 3.61 0.47 3.56
C VAL A 62 3.21 1.90 3.21
N ASN A 63 2.32 2.47 4.00
CA ASN A 63 1.93 3.88 3.88
C ASN A 63 3.08 4.79 4.33
N VAL A 64 3.39 5.80 3.50
CA VAL A 64 4.44 6.81 3.76
C VAL A 64 3.85 8.20 3.62
N SER A 65 3.94 9.01 4.68
CA SER A 65 3.43 10.39 4.66
C SER A 65 4.41 11.36 4.00
N ALA A 66 3.91 12.51 3.52
CA ALA A 66 4.73 13.57 2.94
C ALA A 66 5.90 14.01 3.85
N ARG A 67 5.68 14.06 5.16
CA ARG A 67 6.72 14.45 6.13
C ARG A 67 7.86 13.44 6.23
N GLN A 68 7.58 12.16 6.03
CA GLN A 68 8.59 11.11 6.05
C GLN A 68 9.51 11.16 4.81
N LEU A 69 9.06 11.77 3.71
CA LEU A 69 9.88 11.94 2.51
C LEU A 69 11.16 12.75 2.77
N ALA A 70 11.17 13.59 3.80
CA ALA A 70 12.34 14.38 4.18
C ALA A 70 13.39 13.61 4.99
N ASP A 71 13.12 12.38 5.42
CA ASP A 71 14.05 11.57 6.24
C ASP A 71 15.16 10.93 5.42
N GLN A 72 16.29 11.63 5.30
CA GLN A 72 17.49 11.14 4.62
C GLN A 72 18.09 9.87 5.28
N THR A 73 17.86 9.66 6.57
CA THR A 73 18.44 8.53 7.31
C THR A 73 17.72 7.22 7.02
N LEU A 74 16.45 7.28 6.62
CA LEU A 74 15.66 6.12 6.25
C LEU A 74 16.36 5.27 5.17
N PHE A 75 16.86 5.90 4.11
CA PHE A 75 17.48 5.16 3.00
C PHE A 75 18.80 4.49 3.40
N THR A 76 19.56 5.11 4.29
CA THR A 76 20.79 4.52 4.82
C THR A 76 20.48 3.28 5.64
N ASP A 77 19.53 3.38 6.58
CA ASP A 77 19.11 2.29 7.43
C ASP A 77 18.45 1.16 6.61
N LEU A 78 17.61 1.52 5.64
CA LEU A 78 16.95 0.54 4.77
C LEU A 78 17.97 -0.25 3.94
N LYS A 79 18.95 0.42 3.31
CA LYS A 79 20.03 -0.24 2.57
C LYS A 79 20.84 -1.20 3.45
N GLN A 80 21.17 -0.76 4.67
CA GLN A 80 21.86 -1.60 5.63
C GLN A 80 21.06 -2.87 5.97
N VAL A 81 19.78 -2.72 6.31
CA VAL A 81 18.91 -3.86 6.66
C VAL A 81 18.67 -4.80 5.48
N LEU A 82 18.52 -4.28 4.26
CA LEU A 82 18.41 -5.11 3.06
C LEU A 82 19.68 -5.95 2.84
N HIS A 83 20.84 -5.34 3.00
CA HIS A 83 22.14 -6.05 2.91
C HIS A 83 22.29 -7.11 3.99
N GLU A 84 22.00 -6.77 5.26
CA GLU A 84 22.08 -7.71 6.40
C GLU A 84 21.14 -8.92 6.24
N LEU A 85 20.00 -8.74 5.57
CA LEU A 85 18.99 -9.78 5.36
C LEU A 85 19.09 -10.46 3.98
N ASP A 86 20.14 -10.17 3.21
CA ASP A 86 20.40 -10.76 1.90
C ASP A 86 19.22 -10.57 0.92
N PHE A 87 18.74 -9.34 0.81
CA PHE A 87 17.77 -8.93 -0.21
C PHE A 87 18.48 -8.29 -1.40
N GLU A 88 18.27 -8.83 -2.60
CA GLU A 88 18.76 -8.24 -3.84
C GLU A 88 17.98 -6.96 -4.23
N TYR A 89 16.72 -6.85 -3.79
CA TYR A 89 15.83 -5.71 -4.04
C TYR A 89 14.94 -5.46 -2.84
N CYS A 90 14.42 -4.25 -2.73
CA CYS A 90 13.51 -3.86 -1.67
C CYS A 90 12.15 -4.58 -1.82
N PRO A 91 11.74 -5.42 -0.87
CA PRO A 91 10.55 -6.24 -0.99
C PRO A 91 9.25 -5.55 -0.54
N ILE A 92 9.27 -4.23 -0.38
CA ILE A 92 8.08 -3.44 -0.03
C ILE A 92 7.51 -2.72 -1.24
N ASP A 93 6.25 -2.39 -1.14
CA ASP A 93 5.54 -1.43 -1.98
C ASP A 93 5.30 -0.16 -1.14
N VAL A 94 5.57 1.02 -1.70
CA VAL A 94 5.41 2.30 -0.99
C VAL A 94 4.11 2.93 -1.43
N GLU A 95 3.22 3.20 -0.49
CA GLU A 95 1.94 3.87 -0.74
C GLU A 95 2.05 5.34 -0.35
N LEU A 96 1.70 6.21 -1.29
CA LEU A 96 1.73 7.66 -1.15
C LEU A 96 0.38 8.23 -1.54
N THR A 97 -0.19 9.09 -0.72
CA THR A 97 -1.43 9.77 -1.08
C THR A 97 -1.18 10.83 -2.15
N GLU A 98 -2.23 11.16 -2.89
CA GLU A 98 -2.21 12.24 -3.90
C GLU A 98 -1.68 13.56 -3.33
N SER A 99 -2.13 13.93 -2.12
CA SER A 99 -1.70 15.14 -1.42
C SER A 99 -0.19 15.13 -1.13
N SER A 100 0.36 13.98 -0.76
CA SER A 100 1.81 13.83 -0.48
C SER A 100 2.69 14.12 -1.69
N LEU A 101 2.20 13.82 -2.90
CA LEU A 101 2.93 14.11 -4.13
C LEU A 101 2.92 15.59 -4.49
N ILE A 102 1.84 16.31 -4.17
CA ILE A 102 1.65 17.70 -4.56
C ILE A 102 2.34 18.67 -3.59
N GLU A 103 2.37 18.35 -2.29
CA GLU A 103 2.89 19.23 -1.23
C GLU A 103 4.35 19.66 -1.50
N ASN A 104 5.20 18.74 -1.99
CA ASN A 104 6.55 19.04 -2.45
C ASN A 104 6.97 18.09 -3.58
N GLU A 105 6.57 18.44 -4.81
CA GLU A 105 6.77 17.60 -6.00
C GLU A 105 8.24 17.19 -6.21
N GLN A 106 9.20 18.10 -6.03
CA GLN A 106 10.62 17.80 -6.25
C GLN A 106 11.15 16.81 -5.22
N LEU A 107 10.78 16.98 -3.96
CA LEU A 107 11.17 16.06 -2.90
C LEU A 107 10.52 14.69 -3.11
N ALA A 108 9.21 14.65 -3.40
CA ALA A 108 8.49 13.40 -3.67
C ALA A 108 9.13 12.64 -4.84
N LEU A 109 9.43 13.31 -5.95
CA LEU A 109 10.09 12.69 -7.11
C LEU A 109 11.46 12.10 -6.74
N SER A 110 12.30 12.85 -6.01
CA SER A 110 13.61 12.38 -5.57
C SER A 110 13.51 11.12 -4.70
N VAL A 111 12.56 11.10 -3.75
CA VAL A 111 12.35 9.97 -2.83
C VAL A 111 11.78 8.76 -3.55
N ILE A 112 10.80 8.95 -4.41
CA ILE A 112 10.23 7.89 -5.25
C ILE A 112 11.33 7.24 -6.10
N GLN A 113 12.19 8.05 -6.73
CA GLN A 113 13.32 7.53 -7.52
C GLN A 113 14.28 6.68 -6.67
N GLN A 114 14.57 7.10 -5.43
CA GLN A 114 15.42 6.32 -4.53
C GLN A 114 14.78 4.96 -4.16
N PHE A 115 13.49 4.94 -3.83
CA PHE A 115 12.78 3.68 -3.58
C PHE A 115 12.75 2.78 -4.82
N SER A 116 12.42 3.33 -6.00
CA SER A 116 12.40 2.58 -7.26
C SER A 116 13.76 1.99 -7.62
N GLN A 117 14.85 2.75 -7.42
CA GLN A 117 16.23 2.26 -7.62
C GLN A 117 16.60 1.10 -6.69
N MET A 118 15.96 1.01 -5.52
CA MET A 118 16.10 -0.10 -4.60
C MET A 118 15.18 -1.28 -4.94
N GLY A 119 14.32 -1.16 -5.95
CA GLY A 119 13.37 -2.19 -6.39
C GLY A 119 12.04 -2.21 -5.62
N ALA A 120 11.73 -1.15 -4.87
CA ALA A 120 10.39 -0.94 -4.32
C ALA A 120 9.42 -0.56 -5.45
N GLN A 121 8.14 -0.96 -5.33
CA GLN A 121 7.07 -0.46 -6.19
C GLN A 121 6.42 0.76 -5.52
N ILE A 122 5.91 1.66 -6.34
CA ILE A 122 5.29 2.91 -5.88
C ILE A 122 3.82 2.90 -6.26
N HIS A 123 2.97 2.96 -5.25
CA HIS A 123 1.52 2.97 -5.41
C HIS A 123 0.96 4.33 -5.01
N LEU A 124 0.11 4.88 -5.84
CA LEU A 124 -0.66 6.08 -5.51
C LEU A 124 -1.93 5.69 -4.79
N ASP A 125 -2.05 6.12 -3.54
CA ASP A 125 -3.20 5.82 -2.68
C ASP A 125 -4.30 6.89 -2.76
N ASP A 126 -5.52 6.51 -2.40
CA ASP A 126 -6.72 7.37 -2.36
C ASP A 126 -7.03 8.09 -3.68
N PHE A 127 -6.68 7.49 -4.83
CA PHE A 127 -6.81 8.13 -6.13
C PHE A 127 -8.27 8.47 -6.47
N GLY A 128 -8.47 9.72 -6.88
CA GLY A 128 -9.78 10.25 -7.29
C GLY A 128 -10.55 10.95 -6.17
N THR A 129 -9.99 11.05 -4.96
CA THR A 129 -10.56 11.84 -3.86
C THR A 129 -10.00 13.27 -3.82
N GLY A 130 -8.90 13.53 -4.53
CA GLY A 130 -8.17 14.80 -4.57
C GLY A 130 -8.28 15.57 -5.90
N TYR A 131 -7.38 16.53 -6.09
CA TYR A 131 -7.38 17.47 -7.22
C TYR A 131 -6.19 17.29 -8.17
N SER A 132 -5.51 16.15 -8.18
CA SER A 132 -4.37 15.96 -9.10
C SER A 132 -4.79 15.96 -10.55
N SER A 133 -4.05 16.68 -11.38
CA SER A 133 -4.21 16.57 -12.82
C SER A 133 -3.52 15.30 -13.34
N LEU A 134 -4.11 14.64 -14.34
CA LEU A 134 -3.51 13.48 -14.99
C LEU A 134 -2.11 13.79 -15.54
N SER A 135 -1.85 15.04 -15.93
CA SER A 135 -0.53 15.48 -16.40
C SER A 135 0.54 15.52 -15.28
N GLN A 136 0.14 15.76 -14.04
CA GLN A 136 1.05 15.67 -12.89
C GLN A 136 1.38 14.20 -12.58
N LEU A 137 0.38 13.33 -12.56
CA LEU A 137 0.58 11.89 -12.32
C LEU A 137 1.55 11.26 -13.30
N ALA A 138 1.45 11.60 -14.58
CA ALA A 138 2.34 11.09 -15.62
C ALA A 138 3.83 11.45 -15.42
N ARG A 139 4.16 12.36 -14.51
CA ARG A 139 5.54 12.78 -14.18
C ARG A 139 6.20 11.90 -13.11
N PHE A 140 5.40 11.19 -12.31
CA PHE A 140 5.92 10.32 -11.28
C PHE A 140 6.09 8.89 -11.81
N PRO A 141 7.20 8.21 -11.51
CA PRO A 141 7.39 6.81 -11.86
C PRO A 141 6.57 5.91 -10.90
N LEU A 142 5.27 5.84 -11.15
CA LEU A 142 4.33 5.03 -10.39
C LEU A 142 4.20 3.64 -11.01
N ASP A 143 3.89 2.63 -10.20
CA ASP A 143 3.62 1.25 -10.64
C ASP A 143 2.12 0.93 -10.57
N ALA A 144 1.39 1.51 -9.60
CA ALA A 144 -0.03 1.24 -9.41
C ALA A 144 -0.81 2.46 -8.90
N ILE A 145 -2.12 2.42 -9.13
CA ILE A 145 -3.12 3.32 -8.55
C ILE A 145 -4.05 2.49 -7.68
N LYS A 146 -4.31 2.93 -6.44
CA LYS A 146 -5.28 2.34 -5.53
C LYS A 146 -6.59 3.10 -5.62
N LEU A 147 -7.67 2.38 -5.91
CA LEU A 147 -9.03 2.91 -5.92
C LEU A 147 -9.56 2.91 -4.49
N ASP A 148 -9.88 4.09 -3.97
CA ASP A 148 -10.49 4.22 -2.65
C ASP A 148 -11.81 3.44 -2.55
N GLN A 149 -12.09 2.95 -1.35
CA GLN A 149 -13.29 2.18 -1.02
C GLN A 149 -14.60 2.89 -1.38
N THR A 150 -14.64 4.22 -1.44
CA THR A 150 -15.85 4.98 -1.79
C THR A 150 -16.30 4.72 -3.24
N PHE A 151 -15.37 4.42 -4.15
CA PHE A 151 -15.68 4.02 -5.53
C PHE A 151 -16.06 2.55 -5.65
N VAL A 152 -15.59 1.71 -4.72
CA VAL A 152 -15.77 0.26 -4.74
C VAL A 152 -17.06 -0.17 -4.07
N ARG A 153 -17.45 0.50 -2.99
CA ARG A 153 -18.62 0.16 -2.19
C ARG A 153 -19.90 0.20 -3.03
N ASP A 154 -20.61 -0.94 -3.07
CA ASP A 154 -21.83 -1.11 -3.85
C ASP A 154 -21.71 -0.76 -5.35
N VAL A 155 -20.50 -0.75 -5.91
CA VAL A 155 -20.23 -0.38 -7.32
C VAL A 155 -21.15 -1.12 -8.31
N HIS A 156 -21.50 -2.36 -8.02
CA HIS A 156 -22.40 -3.16 -8.87
C HIS A 156 -23.82 -2.62 -8.94
N LYS A 157 -24.21 -1.66 -8.08
CA LYS A 157 -25.54 -1.03 -8.04
C LYS A 157 -25.53 0.44 -8.45
N GLN A 158 -24.36 1.09 -8.50
CA GLN A 158 -24.20 2.52 -8.65
C GLN A 158 -23.66 2.91 -10.05
N PRO A 159 -24.48 3.36 -11.00
CA PRO A 159 -24.02 3.68 -12.37
C PRO A 159 -22.90 4.71 -12.42
N VAL A 160 -22.90 5.70 -11.52
CA VAL A 160 -21.86 6.73 -11.44
C VAL A 160 -20.52 6.10 -11.04
N SER A 161 -20.47 5.32 -9.94
CA SER A 161 -19.27 4.62 -9.51
C SER A 161 -18.75 3.65 -10.57
N GLN A 162 -19.64 2.96 -11.28
CA GLN A 162 -19.28 2.10 -12.40
C GLN A 162 -18.57 2.86 -13.52
N SER A 163 -19.04 4.05 -13.85
CA SER A 163 -18.45 4.89 -14.90
C SER A 163 -17.10 5.45 -14.45
N LEU A 164 -16.98 5.87 -13.19
CA LEU A 164 -15.74 6.35 -12.60
C LEU A 164 -14.68 5.25 -12.57
N VAL A 165 -15.01 4.05 -12.08
CA VAL A 165 -14.06 2.91 -12.06
C VAL A 165 -13.56 2.61 -13.48
N ARG A 166 -14.46 2.56 -14.50
CA ARG A 166 -14.03 2.33 -15.87
C ARG A 166 -13.14 3.45 -16.41
N ALA A 167 -13.42 4.70 -16.09
CA ALA A 167 -12.58 5.83 -16.49
C ALA A 167 -11.18 5.75 -15.86
N ILE A 168 -11.10 5.46 -14.56
CA ILE A 168 -9.82 5.32 -13.84
C ILE A 168 -9.01 4.15 -14.41
N VAL A 169 -9.64 3.01 -14.65
CA VAL A 169 -8.96 1.85 -15.27
C VAL A 169 -8.43 2.21 -16.65
N ALA A 170 -9.18 2.93 -17.48
CA ALA A 170 -8.73 3.36 -18.81
C ALA A 170 -7.52 4.32 -18.72
N VAL A 171 -7.53 5.25 -17.76
CA VAL A 171 -6.40 6.16 -17.49
C VAL A 171 -5.17 5.37 -17.03
N ALA A 172 -5.33 4.47 -16.07
CA ALA A 172 -4.24 3.65 -15.57
C ALA A 172 -3.59 2.82 -16.70
N GLN A 173 -4.41 2.20 -17.56
CA GLN A 173 -3.93 1.46 -18.73
C GLN A 173 -3.15 2.35 -19.72
N ALA A 174 -3.63 3.57 -19.98
CA ALA A 174 -2.93 4.52 -20.85
C ALA A 174 -1.57 4.94 -20.28
N LEU A 175 -1.41 4.92 -18.97
CA LEU A 175 -0.16 5.24 -18.25
C LEU A 175 0.68 3.98 -17.93
N ASN A 176 0.26 2.78 -18.35
CA ASN A 176 0.87 1.49 -18.00
C ASN A 176 0.92 1.22 -16.47
N LEU A 177 -0.05 1.71 -15.71
CA LEU A 177 -0.18 1.50 -14.29
C LEU A 177 -1.12 0.32 -13.98
N GLN A 178 -0.85 -0.39 -12.89
CA GLN A 178 -1.79 -1.35 -12.33
C GLN A 178 -2.89 -0.63 -11.55
N VAL A 179 -4.05 -1.27 -11.44
CA VAL A 179 -5.17 -0.78 -10.62
C VAL A 179 -5.42 -1.77 -9.49
N ILE A 180 -5.41 -1.27 -8.27
CA ILE A 180 -5.69 -2.02 -7.05
C ILE A 180 -6.98 -1.45 -6.45
N ALA A 181 -8.02 -2.26 -6.26
CA ALA A 181 -9.25 -1.79 -5.61
C ALA A 181 -9.25 -2.15 -4.13
N GLU A 182 -9.62 -1.18 -3.31
CA GLU A 182 -9.70 -1.32 -1.86
C GLU A 182 -11.14 -1.49 -1.35
N GLY A 183 -11.27 -2.01 -0.13
CA GLY A 183 -12.56 -2.10 0.54
C GLY A 183 -13.54 -3.06 -0.12
N VAL A 184 -13.07 -4.07 -0.86
CA VAL A 184 -13.94 -5.08 -1.46
C VAL A 184 -14.55 -5.97 -0.38
N GLU A 185 -15.87 -5.90 -0.21
CA GLU A 185 -16.59 -6.64 0.84
C GLU A 185 -17.50 -7.73 0.30
N SER A 186 -17.89 -7.67 -0.99
CA SER A 186 -18.83 -8.62 -1.58
C SER A 186 -18.30 -9.26 -2.87
N ALA A 187 -18.76 -10.49 -3.14
CA ALA A 187 -18.46 -11.18 -4.40
C ALA A 187 -19.00 -10.45 -5.64
N LYS A 188 -20.04 -9.61 -5.49
CA LYS A 188 -20.60 -8.82 -6.59
C LYS A 188 -19.69 -7.66 -6.96
N GLU A 189 -19.07 -7.01 -5.99
CA GLU A 189 -18.03 -5.99 -6.19
C GLU A 189 -16.82 -6.61 -6.87
N ASP A 190 -16.30 -7.72 -6.33
CA ASP A 190 -15.15 -8.43 -6.91
C ASP A 190 -15.40 -8.84 -8.37
N ALA A 191 -16.58 -9.38 -8.68
CA ALA A 191 -16.96 -9.75 -10.04
C ALA A 191 -17.01 -8.53 -10.98
N PHE A 192 -17.57 -7.40 -10.53
CA PHE A 192 -17.62 -6.18 -11.32
C PHE A 192 -16.21 -5.64 -11.60
N LEU A 193 -15.36 -5.53 -10.58
CA LEU A 193 -13.99 -5.03 -10.68
C LEU A 193 -13.15 -5.91 -11.60
N THR A 194 -13.23 -7.22 -11.43
CA THR A 194 -12.55 -8.20 -12.29
C THR A 194 -12.95 -8.05 -13.75
N LYS A 195 -14.25 -7.95 -14.03
CA LYS A 195 -14.78 -7.78 -15.40
C LYS A 195 -14.31 -6.48 -16.06
N ASN A 196 -14.06 -5.45 -15.28
CA ASN A 196 -13.64 -4.13 -15.77
C ASN A 196 -12.10 -3.93 -15.75
N GLY A 197 -11.30 -4.99 -15.55
CA GLY A 197 -9.86 -4.96 -15.73
C GLY A 197 -9.06 -4.43 -14.53
N VAL A 198 -9.64 -4.40 -13.33
CA VAL A 198 -8.91 -4.12 -12.09
C VAL A 198 -7.95 -5.27 -11.80
N ASN A 199 -6.66 -4.96 -11.65
CA ASN A 199 -5.59 -5.95 -11.56
C ASN A 199 -5.57 -6.69 -10.22
N GLU A 200 -5.69 -5.94 -9.13
CA GLU A 200 -5.67 -6.48 -7.76
C GLU A 200 -6.86 -5.95 -6.95
N ARG A 201 -7.30 -6.72 -5.98
CA ARG A 201 -8.44 -6.39 -5.11
C ARG A 201 -8.10 -6.74 -3.67
N GLN A 202 -8.38 -5.81 -2.75
CA GLN A 202 -8.14 -5.92 -1.32
C GLN A 202 -9.43 -5.59 -0.56
N GLY A 203 -9.68 -6.29 0.55
CA GLY A 203 -10.82 -6.00 1.41
C GLY A 203 -11.27 -7.19 2.25
N PHE A 204 -12.32 -6.99 3.04
CA PHE A 204 -12.84 -7.96 4.00
C PHE A 204 -13.42 -9.21 3.36
N LEU A 205 -13.76 -9.15 2.07
CA LEU A 205 -14.13 -10.36 1.32
C LEU A 205 -13.01 -11.41 1.35
N PHE A 206 -11.75 -11.00 1.32
CA PHE A 206 -10.60 -11.89 1.26
C PHE A 206 -10.05 -12.20 2.65
N ALA A 207 -9.73 -11.17 3.42
CA ALA A 207 -9.28 -11.30 4.80
C ALA A 207 -9.43 -9.97 5.56
N LYS A 208 -9.73 -10.04 6.85
CA LYS A 208 -9.62 -8.88 7.75
C LYS A 208 -8.17 -8.70 8.20
N PRO A 209 -7.76 -7.47 8.58
CA PRO A 209 -6.45 -7.23 9.17
C PRO A 209 -6.16 -8.18 10.33
N MET A 210 -4.95 -8.72 10.36
CA MET A 210 -4.55 -9.68 11.39
C MET A 210 -3.05 -9.57 11.69
N PRO A 211 -2.60 -9.94 12.89
CA PRO A 211 -1.18 -9.98 13.23
C PRO A 211 -0.40 -10.97 12.34
N ALA A 212 0.89 -10.71 12.12
CA ALA A 212 1.77 -11.50 11.26
C ALA A 212 1.74 -13.01 11.56
N ALA A 213 1.72 -13.39 12.85
CA ALA A 213 1.62 -14.82 13.23
C ALA A 213 0.27 -15.46 12.87
N ALA A 214 -0.83 -14.68 12.88
CA ALA A 214 -2.13 -15.17 12.43
C ALA A 214 -2.17 -15.29 10.91
N PHE A 215 -1.54 -14.36 10.20
CA PHE A 215 -1.41 -14.39 8.75
C PHE A 215 -0.65 -15.65 8.27
N GLU A 216 0.46 -16.04 8.90
CA GLU A 216 1.18 -17.26 8.53
C GLU A 216 0.29 -18.50 8.58
N ARG A 217 -0.53 -18.63 9.64
CA ARG A 217 -1.49 -19.75 9.77
C ARG A 217 -2.59 -19.71 8.72
N TRP A 218 -3.10 -18.50 8.45
CA TRP A 218 -4.12 -18.26 7.43
C TRP A 218 -3.58 -18.58 6.02
N TYR A 219 -2.39 -18.11 5.69
CA TYR A 219 -1.73 -18.31 4.39
C TYR A 219 -1.53 -19.80 4.08
N ARG A 220 -0.98 -20.57 5.02
CA ARG A 220 -0.78 -22.03 4.87
C ARG A 220 -2.09 -22.77 4.64
N ARG A 221 -3.18 -22.38 5.30
CA ARG A 221 -4.52 -23.00 5.09
C ARG A 221 -5.08 -22.71 3.70
N HIS A 222 -4.80 -21.50 3.16
CA HIS A 222 -5.30 -21.10 1.85
C HIS A 222 -4.51 -21.71 0.69
N LEU A 223 -3.19 -21.88 0.82
CA LEU A 223 -2.40 -22.63 -0.17
C LEU A 223 -2.88 -24.06 -0.29
N ASN A 224 -3.10 -24.75 0.81
CA ASN A 224 -3.57 -26.16 0.82
C ASN A 224 -4.98 -26.34 0.21
N LYS A 225 -5.80 -25.27 0.13
CA LYS A 225 -7.11 -25.31 -0.54
C LYS A 225 -7.04 -25.15 -2.07
N LYS A 226 -6.01 -24.49 -2.60
CA LYS A 226 -5.82 -24.31 -4.05
C LYS A 226 -5.15 -25.51 -4.73
N THR A 227 -4.59 -26.44 -3.95
CA THR A 227 -3.89 -27.64 -4.44
C THR A 227 -4.78 -28.89 -4.42
N ARG A 228 -6.04 -28.74 -4.03
CA ARG A 228 -7.10 -29.76 -4.13
C ARG A 228 -8.18 -29.31 -5.11
#